data_e31a74e8914a25fd960464ab94a2e242
#
_entry.id   e31a74e8914a25fd960464ab94a2e242
#
_cell.length_a   1.000
_cell.length_b   1.000
_cell.length_c   1.000
_cell.angle_alpha   90.00
_cell.angle_beta   90.00
_cell.angle_gamma   90.00
#
_symmetry.space_group_name_H-M   'P 1'
#
loop_
_entity.id
_entity.type
_entity.pdbx_description
1 polymer ?
#
loop_
_entity_poly.entity_id
_entity_poly.type
_entity_poly.pdbx_seq_one_letter_code
_entity_poly.pdbx_strand_id
1 'polypeptide(L)'
;DDTALVVCTDHGHYLGDERDGRDVWGKPNVPQFEPIGHTPLLVAWPGRTGGGTCDALTTNVDLFATVADVYGVTVGHRTHGRSLVPLLTGEADSVRDWAIGGMYGRWVQVTDGTTKYARSSSGDNFPLSMWSNRWSTMPVKITGFNELPAPDERAVLDHMPGTTVPVIRQPFRPGDLLPFWVAGASSDSHHLYDLDVDPDEQENRVGERLEAEMLDLLHTALRDVEAPYEQFERLGIA
;
A
#
# COMPACT_ATOMS: atom_id res chain seq x y z
N ASP A 1 -28.20 -2.79 20.99
CA ASP A 1 -27.10 -1.82 20.94
C ASP A 1 -26.82 -1.50 19.49
N ASP A 2 -26.59 -0.22 19.20
CA ASP A 2 -26.43 0.36 17.88
C ASP A 2 -24.97 0.82 17.60
N THR A 3 -24.03 0.28 18.38
CA THR A 3 -22.62 0.66 18.31
C THR A 3 -21.81 -0.42 17.61
N ALA A 4 -21.08 -0.05 16.56
CA ALA A 4 -20.04 -0.88 15.98
C ALA A 4 -18.70 -0.62 16.70
N LEU A 5 -17.96 -1.70 17.00
CA LEU A 5 -16.60 -1.62 17.52
C LEU A 5 -15.63 -2.17 16.46
N VAL A 6 -14.66 -1.37 16.08
CA VAL A 6 -13.62 -1.75 15.13
C VAL A 6 -12.26 -1.71 15.81
N VAL A 7 -11.52 -2.81 15.74
CA VAL A 7 -10.14 -2.90 16.21
C VAL A 7 -9.25 -3.22 15.01
N CYS A 8 -8.31 -2.35 14.72
CA CYS A 8 -7.38 -2.47 13.59
C CYS A 8 -6.04 -1.81 13.93
N THR A 9 -5.07 -1.99 13.05
CA THR A 9 -3.77 -1.30 13.12
C THR A 9 -3.40 -0.78 11.73
N ASP A 10 -2.51 0.21 11.67
CA ASP A 10 -2.00 0.80 10.43
C ASP A 10 -1.04 -0.14 9.69
N HIS A 11 -0.25 -0.94 10.41
CA HIS A 11 0.66 -1.96 9.90
C HIS A 11 1.00 -2.97 11.00
N GLY A 12 1.58 -4.09 10.63
CA GLY A 12 2.14 -5.05 11.55
C GLY A 12 3.57 -4.72 12.00
N HIS A 13 4.28 -5.73 12.51
CA HIS A 13 5.62 -5.56 13.07
C HIS A 13 6.38 -6.88 13.00
N TYR A 14 7.65 -6.85 12.59
CA TYR A 14 8.53 -8.03 12.69
C TYR A 14 9.02 -8.19 14.12
N LEU A 15 8.97 -9.38 14.64
CA LEU A 15 9.37 -9.72 16.02
C LEU A 15 10.52 -10.74 16.06
N GLY A 16 11.44 -10.68 15.11
CA GLY A 16 12.54 -11.61 14.95
C GLY A 16 12.28 -12.65 13.86
N ASP A 17 11.49 -12.27 12.87
CA ASP A 17 11.21 -13.14 11.72
C ASP A 17 12.48 -13.35 10.90
N GLU A 18 12.77 -14.60 10.57
CA GLU A 18 13.93 -14.90 9.74
C GLU A 18 13.63 -14.57 8.26
N ARG A 19 14.49 -13.76 7.65
CA ARG A 19 14.46 -13.41 6.23
C ARG A 19 15.89 -13.42 5.69
N ASP A 20 16.12 -14.19 4.64
CA ASP A 20 17.46 -14.29 4.01
C ASP A 20 18.59 -14.59 5.01
N GLY A 21 18.33 -15.45 6.00
CA GLY A 21 19.30 -15.83 7.03
C GLY A 21 19.57 -14.75 8.07
N ARG A 22 18.65 -13.80 8.25
CA ARG A 22 18.74 -12.71 9.24
C ARG A 22 17.45 -12.58 10.02
N ASP A 23 17.58 -12.30 11.30
CA ASP A 23 16.43 -11.87 12.12
C ASP A 23 16.03 -10.44 11.75
N VAL A 24 14.77 -10.26 11.41
CA VAL A 24 14.18 -8.96 11.07
C VAL A 24 13.34 -8.47 12.23
N TRP A 25 13.58 -7.24 12.65
CA TRP A 25 12.88 -6.60 13.76
C TRP A 25 12.30 -5.25 13.35
N GLY A 26 11.16 -4.91 13.92
CA GLY A 26 10.54 -3.62 13.66
C GLY A 26 9.80 -3.58 12.33
N LYS A 27 9.95 -2.49 11.61
CA LYS A 27 9.44 -2.29 10.25
C LYS A 27 10.58 -1.77 9.36
N PRO A 28 11.54 -2.64 9.01
CA PRO A 28 12.66 -2.24 8.19
C PRO A 28 12.23 -2.00 6.74
N ASN A 29 13.20 -1.57 5.97
CA ASN A 29 13.08 -1.28 4.56
C ASN A 29 13.12 -2.57 3.72
N VAL A 30 12.08 -3.36 3.81
CA VAL A 30 11.85 -4.61 3.07
C VAL A 30 10.46 -4.55 2.44
N PRO A 31 10.13 -5.40 1.45
CA PRO A 31 8.75 -5.56 0.99
C PRO A 31 7.79 -5.78 2.17
N GLN A 32 6.54 -5.40 2.00
CA GLN A 32 5.53 -5.60 3.06
C GLN A 32 5.09 -7.06 3.09
N PHE A 33 5.94 -7.92 3.68
CA PHE A 33 5.60 -9.32 3.94
C PHE A 33 4.40 -9.43 4.89
N GLU A 34 3.82 -10.64 5.02
CA GLU A 34 2.63 -10.89 5.84
C GLU A 34 2.70 -10.30 7.26
N PRO A 35 3.83 -10.39 8.01
CA PRO A 35 3.90 -9.78 9.34
C PRO A 35 3.71 -8.25 9.37
N ILE A 36 3.88 -7.56 8.25
CA ILE A 36 3.64 -6.12 8.09
C ILE A 36 2.32 -5.83 7.39
N GLY A 37 2.02 -6.57 6.32
CA GLY A 37 0.93 -6.28 5.39
C GLY A 37 -0.41 -6.87 5.81
N HIS A 38 -0.41 -8.05 6.41
CA HIS A 38 -1.62 -8.73 6.87
C HIS A 38 -2.02 -8.26 8.27
N THR A 39 -2.66 -7.11 8.32
CA THR A 39 -3.02 -6.45 9.57
C THR A 39 -4.33 -6.99 10.14
N PRO A 40 -4.46 -7.11 11.49
CA PRO A 40 -5.71 -7.53 12.09
C PRO A 40 -6.81 -6.49 11.85
N LEU A 41 -8.00 -7.00 11.51
CA LEU A 41 -9.23 -6.23 11.45
C LEU A 41 -10.34 -7.03 12.16
N LEU A 42 -10.75 -6.58 13.33
CA LEU A 42 -11.83 -7.19 14.10
C LEU A 42 -13.00 -6.21 14.18
N VAL A 43 -14.20 -6.69 13.88
CA VAL A 43 -15.40 -5.86 13.88
C VAL A 43 -16.50 -6.54 14.69
N ALA A 44 -17.00 -5.84 15.71
CA ALA A 44 -18.27 -6.17 16.34
C ALA A 44 -19.36 -5.30 15.71
N TRP A 45 -20.28 -5.94 14.98
CA TRP A 45 -21.32 -5.25 14.23
C TRP A 45 -22.67 -5.31 14.93
N PRO A 46 -23.44 -4.21 14.99
CA PRO A 46 -24.77 -4.19 15.62
C PRO A 46 -25.71 -5.24 15.02
N GLY A 47 -26.42 -5.94 15.90
CA GLY A 47 -27.39 -6.96 15.50
C GLY A 47 -26.79 -8.30 15.02
N ARG A 48 -25.48 -8.41 14.88
CA ARG A 48 -24.81 -9.67 14.56
C ARG A 48 -24.41 -10.39 15.84
N THR A 49 -24.90 -11.62 15.99
CA THR A 49 -24.58 -12.47 17.14
C THR A 49 -23.71 -13.64 16.70
N GLY A 50 -22.71 -13.97 17.50
CA GLY A 50 -21.71 -15.00 17.19
C GLY A 50 -20.45 -14.42 16.55
N GLY A 51 -19.35 -15.16 16.67
CA GLY A 51 -18.08 -14.86 16.02
C GLY A 51 -17.92 -15.62 14.70
N GLY A 52 -17.02 -15.17 13.87
CA GLY A 52 -16.64 -15.83 12.61
C GLY A 52 -15.43 -15.17 12.00
N THR A 53 -14.85 -15.81 11.00
CA THR A 53 -13.81 -15.24 10.14
C THR A 53 -14.41 -14.89 8.79
N CYS A 54 -13.81 -13.91 8.12
CA CYS A 54 -14.14 -13.51 6.77
C CYS A 54 -12.82 -13.42 6.01
N ASP A 55 -12.68 -14.22 4.95
CA ASP A 55 -11.46 -14.32 4.15
C ASP A 55 -11.45 -13.31 2.99
N ALA A 56 -12.45 -12.42 2.91
CA ALA A 56 -12.52 -11.38 1.90
C ALA A 56 -11.33 -10.42 2.00
N LEU A 57 -10.72 -10.14 0.87
CA LEU A 57 -9.61 -9.21 0.78
C LEU A 57 -10.08 -7.77 1.12
N THR A 58 -9.40 -7.13 2.05
CA THR A 58 -9.69 -5.77 2.53
C THR A 58 -8.41 -4.94 2.64
N THR A 59 -8.56 -3.64 2.76
CA THR A 59 -7.43 -2.72 2.98
C THR A 59 -7.79 -1.64 3.99
N ASN A 60 -6.81 -0.98 4.59
CA ASN A 60 -7.05 0.11 5.55
C ASN A 60 -7.82 1.30 4.95
N VAL A 61 -7.74 1.52 3.62
CA VAL A 61 -8.52 2.59 2.96
C VAL A 61 -10.03 2.30 2.93
N ASP A 62 -10.42 1.05 3.14
CA ASP A 62 -11.83 0.64 3.19
C ASP A 62 -12.53 1.12 4.46
N LEU A 63 -11.78 1.37 5.53
CA LEU A 63 -12.35 1.88 6.79
C LEU A 63 -13.00 3.24 6.61
N PHE A 64 -12.37 4.15 5.85
CA PHE A 64 -12.95 5.45 5.54
C PHE A 64 -14.25 5.31 4.74
N ALA A 65 -14.25 4.48 3.70
CA ALA A 65 -15.43 4.23 2.87
C ALA A 65 -16.57 3.58 3.70
N THR A 66 -16.23 2.67 4.62
CA THR A 66 -17.18 2.02 5.51
C THR A 66 -17.84 3.03 6.46
N VAL A 67 -17.04 3.92 7.07
CA VAL A 67 -17.57 4.96 7.95
C VAL A 67 -18.48 5.92 7.19
N ALA A 68 -18.07 6.35 6.01
CA ALA A 68 -18.88 7.23 5.15
C ALA A 68 -20.25 6.58 4.80
N ASP A 69 -20.22 5.28 4.45
CA ASP A 69 -21.42 4.51 4.11
C ASP A 69 -22.36 4.37 5.32
N VAL A 70 -21.86 4.00 6.49
CA VAL A 70 -22.62 3.87 7.75
C VAL A 70 -23.38 5.15 8.09
N TYR A 71 -22.77 6.31 7.86
CA TYR A 71 -23.38 7.61 8.14
C TYR A 71 -24.12 8.20 6.93
N GLY A 72 -24.24 7.49 5.81
CA GLY A 72 -24.91 7.98 4.60
C GLY A 72 -24.23 9.22 4.01
N VAL A 73 -22.92 9.36 4.20
CA VAL A 73 -22.16 10.53 3.73
C VAL A 73 -21.70 10.31 2.31
N THR A 74 -22.14 11.18 1.41
CA THR A 74 -21.57 11.25 0.06
C THR A 74 -20.23 11.98 0.13
N VAL A 75 -19.14 11.25 -0.16
CA VAL A 75 -17.79 11.83 -0.21
C VAL A 75 -17.67 12.71 -1.45
N GLY A 76 -17.30 13.98 -1.27
CA GLY A 76 -17.20 14.98 -2.33
C GLY A 76 -15.96 14.84 -3.23
N HIS A 77 -15.21 13.75 -3.10
CA HIS A 77 -14.02 13.44 -3.91
C HIS A 77 -13.91 11.92 -4.13
N ARG A 78 -13.15 11.53 -5.12
CA ARG A 78 -12.90 10.11 -5.40
C ARG A 78 -12.06 9.47 -4.29
N THR A 79 -12.42 8.26 -3.92
CA THR A 79 -11.66 7.39 -3.02
C THR A 79 -11.60 5.99 -3.62
N HIS A 80 -10.55 5.23 -3.30
CA HIS A 80 -10.36 3.85 -3.76
C HIS A 80 -10.76 2.83 -2.68
N GLY A 81 -11.19 3.31 -1.50
CA GLY A 81 -11.77 2.46 -0.46
C GLY A 81 -13.14 1.93 -0.87
N ARG A 82 -13.45 0.74 -0.40
CA ARG A 82 -14.74 0.08 -0.59
C ARG A 82 -15.39 -0.14 0.75
N SER A 83 -16.70 0.14 0.85
CA SER A 83 -17.42 -0.12 2.10
C SER A 83 -17.40 -1.60 2.45
N LEU A 84 -17.10 -1.90 3.70
CA LEU A 84 -17.16 -3.25 4.25
C LEU A 84 -18.56 -3.61 4.77
N VAL A 85 -19.52 -2.69 4.74
CA VAL A 85 -20.89 -2.93 5.19
C VAL A 85 -21.49 -4.17 4.54
N PRO A 86 -21.38 -4.42 3.23
CA PRO A 86 -21.92 -5.64 2.61
C PRO A 86 -21.33 -6.95 3.17
N LEU A 87 -20.05 -6.97 3.56
CA LEU A 87 -19.45 -8.12 4.24
C LEU A 87 -19.99 -8.26 5.67
N LEU A 88 -20.12 -7.15 6.39
CA LEU A 88 -20.59 -7.11 7.77
C LEU A 88 -22.06 -7.47 7.92
N THR A 89 -22.88 -7.17 6.92
CA THR A 89 -24.30 -7.54 6.86
C THR A 89 -24.54 -8.93 6.28
N GLY A 90 -23.58 -9.49 5.56
CA GLY A 90 -23.70 -10.76 4.87
C GLY A 90 -24.39 -10.65 3.51
N GLU A 91 -24.42 -9.46 2.92
CA GLU A 91 -24.97 -9.19 1.58
C GLU A 91 -23.99 -9.55 0.48
N ALA A 92 -22.70 -9.63 0.78
CA ALA A 92 -21.65 -10.00 -0.15
C ALA A 92 -20.56 -10.84 0.55
N ASP A 93 -19.86 -11.66 -0.23
CA ASP A 93 -18.72 -12.46 0.22
C ASP A 93 -17.38 -11.81 -0.15
N SER A 94 -17.40 -10.79 -1.03
CA SER A 94 -16.21 -10.05 -1.46
C SER A 94 -16.57 -8.59 -1.75
N VAL A 95 -15.61 -7.69 -1.59
CA VAL A 95 -15.70 -6.27 -1.97
C VAL A 95 -14.61 -5.87 -2.96
N ARG A 96 -13.60 -6.71 -3.17
CA ARG A 96 -12.49 -6.48 -4.10
C ARG A 96 -11.82 -7.77 -4.53
N ASP A 97 -11.22 -7.76 -5.72
CA ASP A 97 -10.49 -8.88 -6.27
C ASP A 97 -8.98 -8.72 -6.11
N TRP A 98 -8.52 -7.53 -5.74
CA TRP A 98 -7.10 -7.24 -5.51
C TRP A 98 -6.93 -6.12 -4.48
N ALA A 99 -5.77 -6.11 -3.85
CA ALA A 99 -5.30 -5.00 -3.01
C ALA A 99 -3.92 -4.55 -3.47
N ILE A 100 -3.67 -3.24 -3.36
CA ILE A 100 -2.39 -2.63 -3.67
C ILE A 100 -1.81 -2.01 -2.41
N GLY A 101 -0.51 -2.13 -2.22
CA GLY A 101 0.24 -1.58 -1.11
C GLY A 101 1.64 -1.17 -1.53
N GLY A 102 2.46 -0.85 -0.56
CA GLY A 102 3.85 -0.54 -0.81
C GLY A 102 4.36 0.64 0.03
N MET A 103 5.56 1.04 -0.26
CA MET A 103 6.22 2.19 0.37
C MET A 103 6.64 3.17 -0.72
N TYR A 104 6.33 4.45 -0.52
CA TYR A 104 6.71 5.50 -1.46
C TYR A 104 8.19 5.43 -1.86
N GLY A 105 8.42 5.44 -3.18
CA GLY A 105 9.76 5.34 -3.75
C GLY A 105 10.44 3.97 -3.62
N ARG A 106 9.66 2.93 -3.27
CA ARG A 106 10.12 1.54 -3.10
C ARG A 106 9.27 0.59 -3.93
N TRP A 107 9.10 -0.63 -3.43
CA TRP A 107 8.21 -1.61 -4.06
C TRP A 107 6.78 -1.10 -4.12
N VAL A 108 6.11 -1.45 -5.20
CA VAL A 108 4.66 -1.47 -5.25
C VAL A 108 4.22 -2.92 -5.24
N GLN A 109 3.31 -3.25 -4.34
CA GLN A 109 2.80 -4.61 -4.15
C GLN A 109 1.37 -4.71 -4.62
N VAL A 110 1.03 -5.86 -5.19
CA VAL A 110 -0.34 -6.26 -5.45
C VAL A 110 -0.57 -7.67 -4.91
N THR A 111 -1.77 -7.93 -4.43
CA THR A 111 -2.21 -9.27 -4.02
C THR A 111 -3.65 -9.50 -4.45
N ASP A 112 -3.97 -10.74 -4.77
CA ASP A 112 -5.34 -11.23 -4.96
C ASP A 112 -5.88 -11.98 -3.73
N GLY A 113 -5.08 -12.00 -2.65
CA GLY A 113 -5.38 -12.70 -1.40
C GLY A 113 -4.68 -14.05 -1.27
N THR A 114 -4.27 -14.67 -2.39
CA THR A 114 -3.54 -15.96 -2.42
C THR A 114 -2.12 -15.82 -2.94
N THR A 115 -1.90 -14.82 -3.78
CA THR A 115 -0.59 -14.51 -4.37
C THR A 115 -0.22 -13.07 -4.06
N LYS A 116 1.04 -12.83 -3.76
CA LYS A 116 1.59 -11.50 -3.51
C LYS A 116 2.78 -11.22 -4.40
N TYR A 117 2.73 -10.11 -5.11
CA TYR A 117 3.81 -9.64 -5.97
C TYR A 117 4.27 -8.24 -5.57
N ALA A 118 5.54 -8.11 -5.25
CA ALA A 118 6.19 -6.82 -4.96
C ALA A 118 7.15 -6.48 -6.08
N ARG A 119 6.79 -5.48 -6.86
CA ARG A 119 7.59 -4.96 -7.97
C ARG A 119 8.52 -3.86 -7.48
N SER A 120 9.82 -4.08 -7.64
CA SER A 120 10.85 -3.05 -7.45
C SER A 120 10.91 -2.10 -8.63
N SER A 121 11.59 -0.96 -8.46
CA SER A 121 11.89 -0.06 -9.57
C SER A 121 12.79 -0.71 -10.61
N SER A 122 12.69 -0.21 -11.82
CA SER A 122 13.64 -0.49 -12.90
C SER A 122 14.75 0.57 -12.92
N GLY A 123 16.00 0.15 -13.02
CA GLY A 123 17.13 1.06 -13.11
C GLY A 123 17.39 1.87 -11.84
N ASP A 124 17.50 3.17 -11.96
CA ASP A 124 17.93 4.10 -10.91
C ASP A 124 16.78 4.64 -10.03
N ASN A 125 15.61 4.01 -10.08
CA ASN A 125 14.41 4.39 -9.31
C ASN A 125 13.78 5.71 -9.74
N PHE A 126 13.94 6.11 -10.99
CA PHE A 126 13.31 7.30 -11.59
C PHE A 126 12.46 6.93 -12.81
N PRO A 127 11.48 7.79 -13.18
CA PRO A 127 11.12 9.06 -12.57
C PRO A 127 10.44 8.88 -11.20
N LEU A 128 10.60 9.86 -10.31
CA LEU A 128 10.02 9.86 -8.99
C LEU A 128 9.55 11.27 -8.62
N SER A 129 8.31 11.41 -8.17
CA SER A 129 7.77 12.67 -7.65
C SER A 129 7.13 12.44 -6.28
N MET A 130 7.23 13.43 -5.42
CA MET A 130 6.45 13.48 -4.17
C MET A 130 5.22 14.34 -4.36
N TRP A 131 4.08 13.85 -3.90
CA TRP A 131 2.79 14.51 -3.98
C TRP A 131 2.26 14.78 -2.58
N SER A 132 1.92 16.02 -2.26
CA SER A 132 1.40 16.36 -0.94
C SER A 132 0.46 17.56 -1.00
N ASN A 133 -0.66 17.48 -0.31
CA ASN A 133 -1.52 18.62 -0.04
C ASN A 133 -1.07 19.42 1.19
N ARG A 134 -0.18 18.85 1.96
CA ARG A 134 0.46 19.49 3.12
C ARG A 134 1.94 19.15 3.12
N TRP A 135 2.74 20.03 2.56
CA TRP A 135 4.18 19.89 2.62
C TRP A 135 4.62 20.13 4.06
N SER A 136 4.77 19.07 4.79
CA SER A 136 5.34 19.14 6.12
C SER A 136 6.67 18.42 6.11
N THR A 137 7.66 19.04 6.71
CA THR A 137 8.77 18.30 7.24
C THR A 137 8.19 17.38 8.31
N MET A 138 8.16 16.09 8.08
CA MET A 138 7.92 15.17 9.18
C MET A 138 9.02 15.44 10.20
N PRO A 139 8.70 15.87 11.44
CA PRO A 139 9.72 16.13 12.44
C PRO A 139 10.24 14.81 12.99
N VAL A 140 10.83 14.00 12.13
CA VAL A 140 11.62 12.87 12.59
C VAL A 140 12.97 13.43 12.95
N LYS A 141 13.05 14.10 14.09
CA LYS A 141 14.31 14.39 14.76
C LYS A 141 14.91 13.09 15.31
N ILE A 142 15.13 12.14 14.43
CA ILE A 142 16.05 11.05 14.72
C ILE A 142 17.39 11.54 14.21
N THR A 143 18.32 11.74 15.12
CA THR A 143 19.69 12.18 14.82
C THR A 143 20.27 11.36 13.68
N GLY A 144 20.56 12.00 12.54
CA GLY A 144 21.14 11.35 11.37
C GLY A 144 20.20 11.06 10.20
N PHE A 145 18.88 11.31 10.33
CA PHE A 145 17.97 11.23 9.20
C PHE A 145 17.76 12.61 8.56
N ASN A 146 17.84 12.66 7.26
CA ASN A 146 17.57 13.87 6.50
C ASN A 146 16.09 14.23 6.59
N GLU A 147 15.80 15.49 6.79
CA GLU A 147 14.46 16.04 6.66
C GLU A 147 13.98 15.87 5.21
N LEU A 148 12.65 15.84 5.01
CA LEU A 148 12.10 15.91 3.67
C LEU A 148 12.55 17.22 3.03
N PRO A 149 13.06 17.19 1.79
CA PRO A 149 13.45 18.44 1.11
C PRO A 149 12.21 19.32 0.92
N ALA A 150 12.37 20.61 1.08
CA ALA A 150 11.33 21.58 0.74
C ALA A 150 11.08 21.55 -0.78
N PRO A 151 9.86 21.88 -1.25
CA PRO A 151 9.62 22.10 -2.67
C PRO A 151 10.55 23.18 -3.22
N ASP A 152 11.05 22.95 -4.43
CA ASP A 152 11.90 23.90 -5.16
C ASP A 152 11.19 24.44 -6.42
N GLU A 153 11.93 25.09 -7.31
CA GLU A 153 11.40 25.68 -8.54
C GLU A 153 10.81 24.67 -9.55
N ARG A 154 11.04 23.38 -9.34
CA ARG A 154 10.43 22.28 -10.14
C ARG A 154 9.05 21.90 -9.66
N ALA A 155 8.68 22.35 -8.45
CA ALA A 155 7.39 22.04 -7.88
C ALA A 155 6.25 22.68 -8.68
N VAL A 156 5.20 21.91 -8.91
CA VAL A 156 3.99 22.38 -9.59
C VAL A 156 2.78 22.18 -8.71
N LEU A 157 1.83 23.09 -8.83
CA LEU A 157 0.50 22.91 -8.24
C LEU A 157 -0.33 22.05 -9.17
N ASP A 158 -0.88 20.98 -8.65
CA ASP A 158 -1.68 20.01 -9.37
C ASP A 158 -2.88 19.57 -8.53
N HIS A 159 -3.63 18.60 -8.99
CA HIS A 159 -4.77 18.01 -8.30
C HIS A 159 -4.68 16.49 -8.38
N MET A 160 -5.10 15.83 -7.31
CA MET A 160 -5.28 14.38 -7.38
C MET A 160 -6.42 14.04 -8.34
N PRO A 161 -6.31 12.94 -9.11
CA PRO A 161 -7.36 12.52 -10.03
C PRO A 161 -8.73 12.44 -9.36
N GLY A 162 -9.78 12.87 -10.05
CA GLY A 162 -11.16 12.84 -9.56
C GLY A 162 -11.47 13.76 -8.37
N THR A 163 -10.62 14.76 -8.09
CA THR A 163 -10.79 15.70 -6.98
C THR A 163 -10.37 17.12 -7.37
N THR A 164 -10.89 18.10 -6.63
CA THR A 164 -10.45 19.51 -6.72
C THR A 164 -9.44 19.87 -5.62
N VAL A 165 -9.02 18.89 -4.82
CA VAL A 165 -8.06 19.14 -3.74
C VAL A 165 -6.68 19.41 -4.37
N PRO A 166 -6.11 20.60 -4.14
CA PRO A 166 -4.81 20.93 -4.69
C PRO A 166 -3.71 20.13 -3.99
N VAL A 167 -2.73 19.70 -4.76
CA VAL A 167 -1.52 19.05 -4.27
C VAL A 167 -0.28 19.71 -4.90
N ILE A 168 0.81 19.74 -4.15
CA ILE A 168 2.12 20.08 -4.70
C ILE A 168 2.74 18.79 -5.20
N ARG A 169 3.14 18.76 -6.46
CA ARG A 169 3.98 17.73 -7.05
C ARG A 169 5.41 18.24 -7.12
N GLN A 170 6.34 17.58 -6.43
CA GLN A 170 7.77 17.83 -6.50
C GLN A 170 8.46 16.68 -7.24
N PRO A 171 8.90 16.86 -8.50
CA PRO A 171 9.71 15.85 -9.18
C PRO A 171 11.13 15.85 -8.63
N PHE A 172 11.69 14.66 -8.46
CA PHE A 172 13.08 14.43 -8.09
C PHE A 172 13.94 14.09 -9.31
N ARG A 173 15.25 14.35 -9.18
CA ARG A 173 16.28 13.99 -10.15
C ARG A 173 17.37 13.16 -9.50
N PRO A 174 18.13 12.37 -10.25
CA PRO A 174 19.32 11.74 -9.73
C PRO A 174 20.25 12.75 -9.04
N GLY A 175 20.65 12.43 -7.81
CA GLY A 175 21.46 13.31 -6.96
C GLY A 175 20.69 14.23 -6.01
N ASP A 176 19.38 14.33 -6.13
CA ASP A 176 18.57 15.05 -5.16
C ASP A 176 18.56 14.35 -3.79
N LEU A 177 18.36 15.13 -2.74
CA LEU A 177 18.10 14.62 -1.41
C LEU A 177 16.71 13.95 -1.42
N LEU A 178 16.69 12.64 -1.18
CA LEU A 178 15.45 11.88 -1.09
C LEU A 178 15.08 11.62 0.37
N PRO A 179 13.80 11.34 0.67
CA PRO A 179 13.40 10.84 1.98
C PRO A 179 14.27 9.66 2.40
N PHE A 180 14.62 9.58 3.69
CA PHE A 180 15.58 8.58 4.18
C PHE A 180 15.19 7.13 3.85
N TRP A 181 13.89 6.83 3.86
CA TRP A 181 13.39 5.49 3.52
C TRP A 181 13.54 5.15 2.04
N VAL A 182 13.72 6.14 1.18
CA VAL A 182 14.04 5.95 -0.24
C VAL A 182 15.55 5.84 -0.43
N ALA A 183 16.31 6.75 0.18
CA ALA A 183 17.75 6.84 0.03
C ALA A 183 18.51 5.60 0.53
N GLY A 184 17.98 4.93 1.55
CA GLY A 184 18.56 3.68 2.10
C GLY A 184 18.18 2.40 1.33
N ALA A 185 17.61 2.53 0.14
CA ALA A 185 17.14 1.40 -0.65
C ALA A 185 18.28 0.66 -1.31
N SER A 186 18.49 -0.55 -0.90
CA SER A 186 19.42 -1.49 -1.54
C SER A 186 18.71 -2.78 -1.94
N SER A 187 17.60 -2.71 -2.64
CA SER A 187 17.03 -3.93 -3.16
C SER A 187 16.34 -3.66 -4.47
N ASP A 188 16.93 -4.21 -5.49
CA ASP A 188 16.47 -4.10 -6.86
C ASP A 188 15.74 -5.39 -7.29
N SER A 189 15.46 -6.31 -6.34
CA SER A 189 14.77 -7.56 -6.62
C SER A 189 13.26 -7.40 -6.52
N HIS A 190 12.56 -8.07 -7.43
CA HIS A 190 11.14 -8.32 -7.32
C HIS A 190 10.91 -9.49 -6.37
N HIS A 191 9.73 -9.57 -5.78
CA HIS A 191 9.35 -10.65 -4.90
C HIS A 191 7.96 -11.17 -5.29
N LEU A 192 7.84 -12.49 -5.35
CA LEU A 192 6.60 -13.19 -5.70
C LEU A 192 6.43 -14.38 -4.79
N TYR A 193 5.28 -14.46 -4.14
CA TYR A 193 4.96 -15.52 -3.19
C TYR A 193 3.55 -16.05 -3.46
N ASP A 194 3.43 -17.37 -3.32
CA ASP A 194 2.17 -18.10 -3.32
C ASP A 194 1.83 -18.40 -1.86
N LEU A 195 0.92 -17.62 -1.28
CA LEU A 195 0.60 -17.66 0.15
C LEU A 195 -0.16 -18.93 0.56
N ASP A 196 -0.77 -19.64 -0.39
CA ASP A 196 -1.47 -20.90 -0.11
C ASP A 196 -0.49 -22.02 0.24
N VAL A 197 0.73 -21.98 -0.31
CA VAL A 197 1.75 -23.01 -0.10
C VAL A 197 2.95 -22.51 0.69
N ASP A 198 3.20 -21.22 0.71
CA ASP A 198 4.28 -20.53 1.40
C ASP A 198 3.78 -19.28 2.16
N PRO A 199 2.95 -19.46 3.20
CA PRO A 199 2.39 -18.33 3.97
C PRO A 199 3.46 -17.51 4.69
N ASP A 200 4.66 -18.07 4.89
CA ASP A 200 5.79 -17.39 5.52
C ASP A 200 6.68 -16.65 4.52
N GLU A 201 6.34 -16.69 3.21
CA GLU A 201 7.03 -15.96 2.14
C GLU A 201 8.55 -16.22 2.11
N GLN A 202 8.95 -17.48 2.20
CA GLN A 202 10.35 -17.90 2.23
C GLN A 202 10.89 -18.22 0.83
N GLU A 203 10.03 -18.62 -0.12
CA GLU A 203 10.42 -19.05 -1.47
C GLU A 203 9.99 -18.01 -2.52
N ASN A 204 10.94 -17.17 -2.94
CA ASN A 204 10.68 -16.18 -3.98
C ASN A 204 10.55 -16.85 -5.37
N ARG A 205 9.38 -16.77 -5.98
CA ARG A 205 9.01 -17.43 -7.24
C ARG A 205 9.10 -16.51 -8.47
N VAL A 206 9.82 -15.41 -8.38
CA VAL A 206 10.10 -14.52 -9.53
C VAL A 206 10.76 -15.30 -10.66
N GLY A 207 10.32 -15.09 -11.89
CA GLY A 207 10.74 -15.82 -13.08
C GLY A 207 9.84 -16.99 -13.45
N GLU A 208 8.89 -17.36 -12.61
CA GLU A 208 7.86 -18.36 -12.94
C GLU A 208 6.70 -17.76 -13.73
N ARG A 209 5.86 -18.63 -14.33
CA ARG A 209 4.68 -18.20 -15.13
C ARG A 209 3.75 -17.28 -14.34
N LEU A 210 3.59 -17.51 -13.05
CA LEU A 210 2.74 -16.75 -12.14
C LEU A 210 3.13 -15.24 -12.10
N GLU A 211 4.40 -14.92 -12.31
CA GLU A 211 4.84 -13.51 -12.34
C GLU A 211 4.15 -12.69 -13.43
N ALA A 212 3.93 -13.28 -14.61
CA ALA A 212 3.26 -12.57 -15.70
C ALA A 212 1.80 -12.23 -15.35
N GLU A 213 1.09 -13.16 -14.72
CA GLU A 213 -0.30 -12.97 -14.28
C GLU A 213 -0.39 -11.85 -13.21
N MET A 214 0.53 -11.86 -12.25
CA MET A 214 0.58 -10.84 -11.21
C MET A 214 1.08 -9.49 -11.71
N LEU A 215 1.90 -9.46 -12.73
CA LEU A 215 2.30 -8.21 -13.40
C LEU A 215 1.12 -7.56 -14.13
N ASP A 216 0.30 -8.34 -14.81
CA ASP A 216 -0.93 -7.87 -15.46
C ASP A 216 -1.93 -7.35 -14.40
N LEU A 217 -2.04 -8.03 -13.26
CA LEU A 217 -2.85 -7.58 -12.13
C LEU A 217 -2.34 -6.26 -11.55
N LEU A 218 -1.03 -6.12 -11.35
CA LEU A 218 -0.41 -4.88 -10.87
C LEU A 218 -0.68 -3.73 -11.84
N HIS A 219 -0.54 -3.97 -13.14
CA HIS A 219 -0.81 -2.98 -14.17
C HIS A 219 -2.29 -2.53 -14.15
N THR A 220 -3.22 -3.47 -14.00
CA THR A 220 -4.65 -3.19 -13.83
C THR A 220 -4.91 -2.38 -12.58
N ALA A 221 -4.37 -2.81 -11.45
CA ALA A 221 -4.53 -2.12 -10.17
C ALA A 221 -4.01 -0.67 -10.21
N LEU A 222 -2.84 -0.44 -10.81
CA LEU A 222 -2.28 0.90 -10.99
C LEU A 222 -3.16 1.80 -11.86
N ARG A 223 -3.76 1.25 -12.92
CA ARG A 223 -4.72 1.99 -13.75
C ARG A 223 -5.99 2.35 -12.99
N ASP A 224 -6.53 1.39 -12.25
CA ASP A 224 -7.78 1.57 -11.52
C ASP A 224 -7.64 2.62 -10.39
N VAL A 225 -6.46 2.69 -9.76
CA VAL A 225 -6.16 3.75 -8.78
C VAL A 225 -5.66 5.05 -9.43
N GLU A 226 -5.66 5.13 -10.76
CA GLU A 226 -5.20 6.31 -11.52
C GLU A 226 -3.78 6.74 -11.11
N ALA A 227 -2.90 5.76 -10.93
CA ALA A 227 -1.51 6.02 -10.61
C ALA A 227 -0.87 6.92 -11.69
N PRO A 228 -0.01 7.88 -11.31
CA PRO A 228 0.71 8.70 -12.27
C PRO A 228 1.51 7.85 -13.25
N TYR A 229 1.57 8.24 -14.52
CA TYR A 229 2.30 7.49 -15.56
C TYR A 229 3.76 7.24 -15.20
N GLU A 230 4.38 8.15 -14.46
CA GLU A 230 5.74 8.00 -13.93
C GLU A 230 5.92 6.74 -13.06
N GLN A 231 4.84 6.19 -12.45
CA GLN A 231 4.95 4.92 -11.72
C GLN A 231 5.15 3.73 -12.67
N PHE A 232 4.48 3.75 -13.82
CA PHE A 232 4.65 2.69 -14.83
C PHE A 232 6.08 2.73 -15.40
N GLU A 233 6.61 3.92 -15.72
CA GLU A 233 7.98 4.10 -16.18
C GLU A 233 8.98 3.63 -15.11
N ARG A 234 8.81 4.07 -13.85
CA ARG A 234 9.70 3.73 -12.74
C ARG A 234 9.75 2.22 -12.49
N LEU A 235 8.61 1.55 -12.61
CA LEU A 235 8.50 0.10 -12.42
C LEU A 235 8.89 -0.70 -13.68
N GLY A 236 9.19 -0.04 -14.80
CA GLY A 236 9.53 -0.69 -16.07
C GLY A 236 8.39 -1.51 -16.67
N ILE A 237 7.17 -0.98 -16.58
CA ILE A 237 5.92 -1.59 -17.08
C ILE A 237 5.08 -0.62 -17.91
N ALA A 238 5.68 0.46 -18.40
CA ALA A 238 5.04 1.49 -19.24
C ALA A 238 4.71 0.96 -20.64
#